data_6f1ebc213bda73061377b5c40ed77d20
#
_entry.id   6f1ebc213bda73061377b5c40ed77d20
#
_cell.length_a   1.000
_cell.length_b   1.000
_cell.length_c   1.000
_cell.angle_alpha   90.00
_cell.angle_beta   90.00
_cell.angle_gamma   90.00
#
_symmetry.space_group_name_H-M   'P 1'
#
loop_
_entity.id
_entity.type
_entity.pdbx_description
1 polymer ?
#
loop_
_entity_poly.entity_id
_entity_poly.type
_entity_poly.pdbx_seq_one_letter_code
_entity_poly.pdbx_strand_id
1 'polypeptide(L)'
;MTLRQSGRRAAQIQAERKTKMRVDVLVAEIGSTTTVVNAFKDLDSDNPVFWAQGQAPTSVLEGDVRIGLQGAIDNLCRKMGIDSLEYDEMLATSSAAGGLKMTVHGLVYDMTAKAAREAALGAGGIIHNITVGRLRRSDLAKIKEINPNLILIAGGVDYGERDTAIYNAEMIRNMGLHTPVVYAGNIENQEEMKLIFDEESGQRLYLVDNVYPKIDTLNVEPCRKVIQDAFEDNITKAPGMEHVRDMVNGPIIPTPGAVMECTKLLYDCIGDVMTIDVGGATTDVHAVTEDSDAVARILTAPEPKAKRTVEGDLGVYVNRMKVIESIGEEKLRKECEEKLHIDLDKTLETYKAIPKNEDEFKLVERLTEEAVLRAVERHAGSIRYVYGPTGRQTLAEGKDLTQIKYIVGTGGALTRLPHRVEIMEEIAKDNETGMKLYPPESVKILVDNDYIMASLGVLSKTHRQGAIKLLAKSLHMELKENEHVVNKAAFIEELQRLSAARKAKEEETQKHIEEMEAMGYDLTDYKEALAEKIGGATKEEVEAARAEALVSDRSVKKGADLIVNAEEAQSIAAKAQDDDYDPAQHVMRACGEVDGRPNCNHECWACMRTHCPYRDKNAKRPEGR
;
A
#
# COMPACT_ATOMS: atom_id res chain seq x y z
N MET A 1 -70.28 9.19 13.32
CA MET A 1 -69.35 9.91 12.44
C MET A 1 -67.94 10.06 13.05
N THR A 2 -67.54 9.33 14.05
CA THR A 2 -66.37 9.54 14.92
C THR A 2 -65.25 8.48 14.82
N LEU A 3 -65.53 7.29 14.31
CA LEU A 3 -64.49 6.23 14.18
C LEU A 3 -63.66 6.27 12.90
N ARG A 4 -64.14 6.89 11.81
CA ARG A 4 -63.37 7.09 10.57
C ARG A 4 -62.37 8.26 10.60
N GLN A 5 -62.60 9.23 11.47
CA GLN A 5 -61.69 10.39 11.64
C GLN A 5 -60.50 10.05 12.55
N SER A 6 -60.66 9.18 13.57
CA SER A 6 -59.55 8.74 14.41
C SER A 6 -58.56 7.84 13.66
N GLY A 7 -59.05 6.95 12.79
CA GLY A 7 -58.20 6.09 11.94
C GLY A 7 -57.39 6.88 10.89
N ARG A 8 -57.95 7.96 10.29
CA ARG A 8 -57.22 8.82 9.38
C ARG A 8 -56.17 9.68 10.10
N ARG A 9 -56.44 10.14 11.31
CA ARG A 9 -55.49 10.89 12.13
C ARG A 9 -54.36 10.03 12.65
N ALA A 10 -54.64 8.75 13.03
CA ALA A 10 -53.62 7.78 13.41
C ALA A 10 -52.74 7.39 12.21
N ALA A 11 -53.31 7.19 11.03
CA ALA A 11 -52.57 6.93 9.79
C ALA A 11 -51.74 8.17 9.32
N GLN A 12 -52.27 9.38 9.54
CA GLN A 12 -51.56 10.61 9.25
C GLN A 12 -50.41 10.88 10.26
N ILE A 13 -50.60 10.59 11.54
CA ILE A 13 -49.57 10.68 12.60
C ILE A 13 -48.50 9.57 12.39
N GLN A 14 -48.88 8.42 11.82
CA GLN A 14 -47.94 7.37 11.46
C GLN A 14 -47.13 7.70 10.17
N ALA A 15 -47.67 8.51 9.27
CA ALA A 15 -47.00 9.04 8.08
C ALA A 15 -46.06 10.23 8.39
N GLU A 16 -46.20 10.89 9.54
CA GLU A 16 -45.34 12.03 9.96
C GLU A 16 -44.22 11.65 10.93
N ARG A 17 -44.03 10.36 11.25
CA ARG A 17 -42.79 9.94 11.93
C ARG A 17 -41.68 9.92 10.91
N LYS A 18 -40.96 11.03 10.80
CA LYS A 18 -39.68 11.08 10.09
C LYS A 18 -38.83 9.89 10.55
N THR A 19 -38.57 8.97 9.63
CA THR A 19 -37.79 7.78 9.93
C THR A 19 -36.32 8.18 9.90
N LYS A 20 -35.76 8.45 11.06
CA LYS A 20 -34.33 8.64 11.22
C LYS A 20 -33.64 7.30 11.36
N MET A 21 -32.54 7.11 10.68
CA MET A 21 -31.68 5.94 10.82
C MET A 21 -30.28 6.38 11.27
N ARG A 22 -29.68 5.63 12.19
CA ARG A 22 -28.30 5.83 12.64
C ARG A 22 -27.44 4.64 12.22
N VAL A 23 -26.23 4.93 11.77
CA VAL A 23 -25.20 3.95 11.40
C VAL A 23 -23.91 4.30 12.13
N ASP A 24 -23.03 3.33 12.30
CA ASP A 24 -21.77 3.55 13.02
C ASP A 24 -20.82 4.39 12.15
N VAL A 25 -20.58 3.95 10.91
CA VAL A 25 -19.67 4.60 9.99
C VAL A 25 -20.31 4.81 8.63
N LEU A 26 -20.10 6.00 8.07
CA LEU A 26 -20.35 6.33 6.68
C LEU A 26 -19.01 6.54 5.97
N VAL A 27 -18.72 5.76 4.92
CA VAL A 27 -17.52 5.95 4.11
C VAL A 27 -17.90 6.62 2.79
N ALA A 28 -17.26 7.76 2.50
CA ALA A 28 -17.44 8.49 1.25
C ALA A 28 -16.28 8.18 0.29
N GLU A 29 -16.61 7.65 -0.88
CA GLU A 29 -15.68 7.47 -1.99
C GLU A 29 -15.91 8.60 -3.00
N ILE A 30 -15.04 9.60 -2.97
CA ILE A 30 -15.16 10.79 -3.81
C ILE A 30 -14.37 10.55 -5.10
N GLY A 31 -15.04 9.99 -6.10
CA GLY A 31 -14.46 9.74 -7.41
C GLY A 31 -14.37 11.01 -8.28
N SER A 32 -13.70 10.93 -9.41
CA SER A 32 -13.60 12.04 -10.38
C SER A 32 -14.93 12.36 -11.07
N THR A 33 -15.84 11.38 -11.16
CA THR A 33 -17.14 11.52 -11.84
C THR A 33 -18.33 11.22 -10.95
N THR A 34 -18.16 10.34 -9.97
CA THR A 34 -19.24 9.84 -9.11
C THR A 34 -18.75 9.80 -7.67
N THR A 35 -19.56 10.32 -6.78
CA THR A 35 -19.40 10.17 -5.32
C THR A 35 -20.31 9.04 -4.85
N VAL A 36 -19.74 8.08 -4.12
CA VAL A 36 -20.45 6.95 -3.52
C VAL A 36 -20.36 7.06 -2.01
N VAL A 37 -21.45 6.75 -1.30
CA VAL A 37 -21.45 6.64 0.16
C VAL A 37 -21.87 5.23 0.56
N ASN A 38 -21.08 4.60 1.43
CA ASN A 38 -21.31 3.27 1.96
C ASN A 38 -21.56 3.37 3.47
N ALA A 39 -22.70 2.86 3.93
CA ALA A 39 -23.11 2.91 5.32
C ALA A 39 -22.93 1.55 6.01
N PHE A 40 -22.26 1.56 7.16
CA PHE A 40 -21.92 0.37 7.93
C PHE A 40 -22.48 0.44 9.35
N LYS A 41 -22.91 -0.72 9.85
CA LYS A 41 -23.52 -0.86 11.19
C LYS A 41 -22.94 -2.05 11.93
N ASP A 42 -23.04 -1.96 13.25
CA ASP A 42 -22.70 -3.05 14.17
C ASP A 42 -21.26 -3.53 13.99
N LEU A 43 -20.32 -2.59 13.69
CA LEU A 43 -18.94 -2.89 13.30
C LEU A 43 -18.15 -3.65 14.36
N ASP A 44 -18.42 -3.39 15.64
CA ASP A 44 -17.75 -4.06 16.77
C ASP A 44 -18.45 -5.36 17.19
N SER A 45 -19.53 -5.72 16.49
CA SER A 45 -20.29 -6.94 16.76
C SER A 45 -19.70 -8.17 16.05
N ASP A 46 -20.25 -9.34 16.39
CA ASP A 46 -19.92 -10.56 15.66
C ASP A 46 -20.49 -10.60 14.23
N ASN A 47 -21.45 -9.73 13.93
CA ASN A 47 -22.13 -9.70 12.64
C ASN A 47 -22.26 -8.27 12.08
N PRO A 48 -21.15 -7.57 11.73
CA PRO A 48 -21.21 -6.26 11.13
C PRO A 48 -22.01 -6.29 9.81
N VAL A 49 -22.63 -5.17 9.48
CA VAL A 49 -23.55 -5.07 8.33
C VAL A 49 -23.14 -3.95 7.40
N PHE A 50 -22.93 -4.28 6.13
CA PHE A 50 -23.02 -3.30 5.04
C PHE A 50 -24.50 -3.00 4.83
N TRP A 51 -24.93 -1.83 5.30
CA TRP A 51 -26.36 -1.56 5.41
C TRP A 51 -26.96 -1.01 4.11
N ALA A 52 -26.28 -0.04 3.48
CA ALA A 52 -26.77 0.59 2.27
C ALA A 52 -25.70 1.37 1.52
N GLN A 53 -25.96 1.61 0.24
CA GLN A 53 -25.11 2.41 -0.66
C GLN A 53 -25.94 3.48 -1.36
N GLY A 54 -25.41 4.71 -1.40
CA GLY A 54 -25.92 5.80 -2.20
C GLY A 54 -24.89 6.33 -3.18
N GLN A 55 -25.32 6.96 -4.25
CA GLN A 55 -24.44 7.55 -5.25
C GLN A 55 -25.03 8.82 -5.87
N ALA A 56 -24.15 9.75 -6.23
CA ALA A 56 -24.49 10.97 -6.97
C ALA A 56 -23.32 11.39 -7.87
N PRO A 57 -23.52 12.27 -8.86
CA PRO A 57 -22.42 12.90 -9.57
C PRO A 57 -21.51 13.66 -8.60
N THR A 58 -20.20 13.60 -8.83
CA THR A 58 -19.23 14.39 -8.06
C THR A 58 -19.33 15.86 -8.45
N SER A 59 -19.33 16.75 -7.47
CA SER A 59 -19.50 18.21 -7.63
C SER A 59 -18.22 19.03 -7.40
N VAL A 60 -17.05 18.38 -7.40
CA VAL A 60 -15.74 19.07 -7.21
C VAL A 60 -15.53 20.14 -8.28
N LEU A 61 -15.88 19.86 -9.54
CA LEU A 61 -15.79 20.83 -10.64
C LEU A 61 -16.80 21.98 -10.53
N GLU A 62 -17.85 21.82 -9.73
CA GLU A 62 -18.84 22.85 -9.39
C GLU A 62 -18.36 23.74 -8.24
N GLY A 63 -17.19 23.44 -7.66
CA GLY A 63 -16.54 24.21 -6.61
C GLY A 63 -16.89 23.79 -5.19
N ASP A 64 -17.71 22.75 -4.99
CA ASP A 64 -18.04 22.27 -3.63
C ASP A 64 -18.39 20.77 -3.63
N VAL A 65 -17.52 19.97 -3.02
CA VAL A 65 -17.69 18.52 -2.88
C VAL A 65 -18.95 18.13 -2.08
N ARG A 66 -19.42 19.01 -1.19
CA ARG A 66 -20.56 18.75 -0.31
C ARG A 66 -21.86 18.51 -1.08
N ILE A 67 -22.02 19.16 -2.23
CA ILE A 67 -23.22 19.01 -3.08
C ILE A 67 -23.36 17.54 -3.53
N GLY A 68 -22.30 16.97 -4.12
CA GLY A 68 -22.28 15.58 -4.57
C GLY A 68 -22.40 14.60 -3.40
N LEU A 69 -21.72 14.87 -2.30
CA LEU A 69 -21.78 14.05 -1.10
C LEU A 69 -23.19 14.02 -0.49
N GLN A 70 -23.83 15.19 -0.32
CA GLN A 70 -25.21 15.25 0.15
C GLN A 70 -26.17 14.57 -0.81
N GLY A 71 -25.97 14.74 -2.12
CA GLY A 71 -26.75 14.05 -3.15
C GLY A 71 -26.64 12.52 -3.05
N ALA A 72 -25.46 11.97 -2.71
CA ALA A 72 -25.26 10.56 -2.49
C ALA A 72 -25.96 10.08 -1.21
N ILE A 73 -25.90 10.84 -0.13
CA ILE A 73 -26.65 10.54 1.12
C ILE A 73 -28.14 10.59 0.87
N ASP A 74 -28.65 11.58 0.16
CA ASP A 74 -30.08 11.70 -0.17
C ASP A 74 -30.54 10.55 -1.07
N ASN A 75 -29.70 10.09 -1.98
CA ASN A 75 -29.95 8.91 -2.81
C ASN A 75 -30.06 7.64 -1.95
N LEU A 76 -29.14 7.46 -0.98
CA LEU A 76 -29.18 6.37 -0.02
C LEU A 76 -30.47 6.42 0.80
N CYS A 77 -30.81 7.56 1.39
CA CYS A 77 -32.02 7.75 2.16
C CYS A 77 -33.28 7.41 1.35
N ARG A 78 -33.34 7.85 0.10
CA ARG A 78 -34.45 7.57 -0.82
C ARG A 78 -34.57 6.07 -1.14
N LYS A 79 -33.46 5.39 -1.40
CA LYS A 79 -33.44 3.93 -1.64
C LYS A 79 -33.94 3.14 -0.44
N MET A 80 -33.60 3.60 0.76
CA MET A 80 -33.95 2.93 2.00
C MET A 80 -35.31 3.37 2.59
N GLY A 81 -35.96 4.37 1.99
CA GLY A 81 -37.27 4.88 2.46
C GLY A 81 -37.19 5.60 3.82
N ILE A 82 -36.05 6.24 4.11
CA ILE A 82 -35.82 7.02 5.32
C ILE A 82 -35.71 8.52 4.99
N ASP A 83 -36.02 9.37 5.98
CA ASP A 83 -35.97 10.83 5.81
C ASP A 83 -34.58 11.42 6.06
N SER A 84 -33.81 10.80 6.94
CA SER A 84 -32.45 11.26 7.26
C SER A 84 -31.57 10.15 7.80
N LEU A 85 -30.26 10.24 7.52
CA LEU A 85 -29.22 9.37 8.01
C LEU A 85 -28.36 10.14 9.03
N GLU A 86 -28.13 9.55 10.19
CA GLU A 86 -27.16 9.99 11.19
C GLU A 86 -26.02 8.97 11.24
N TYR A 87 -24.80 9.39 11.44
CA TYR A 87 -23.62 8.53 11.55
C TYR A 87 -22.71 9.01 12.67
N ASP A 88 -22.01 8.09 13.31
CA ASP A 88 -21.10 8.43 14.40
C ASP A 88 -19.74 8.88 13.87
N GLU A 89 -19.28 8.26 12.76
CA GLU A 89 -18.02 8.53 12.12
C GLU A 89 -18.19 8.62 10.61
N MET A 90 -17.43 9.53 9.98
CA MET A 90 -17.32 9.62 8.53
C MET A 90 -15.87 9.45 8.11
N LEU A 91 -15.61 8.48 7.25
CA LEU A 91 -14.31 8.24 6.61
C LEU A 91 -14.39 8.57 5.12
N ALA A 92 -13.26 8.82 4.48
CA ALA A 92 -13.25 9.12 3.05
C ALA A 92 -12.05 8.56 2.31
N THR A 93 -12.31 8.22 1.03
CA THR A 93 -11.27 8.08 -0.01
C THR A 93 -11.52 9.08 -1.11
N SER A 94 -10.48 9.46 -1.83
CA SER A 94 -10.64 10.34 -2.99
C SER A 94 -9.73 9.98 -4.15
N SER A 95 -10.32 10.00 -5.35
CA SER A 95 -9.62 10.10 -6.63
C SER A 95 -10.03 11.37 -7.39
N ALA A 96 -10.79 12.26 -6.74
CA ALA A 96 -11.20 13.54 -7.29
C ALA A 96 -9.99 14.47 -7.53
N ALA A 97 -10.21 15.57 -8.23
CA ALA A 97 -9.17 16.54 -8.59
C ALA A 97 -7.96 15.95 -9.34
N GLY A 98 -8.15 14.82 -10.03
CA GLY A 98 -7.11 14.17 -10.85
C GLY A 98 -6.10 13.34 -10.07
N GLY A 99 -6.39 12.98 -8.81
CA GLY A 99 -5.52 12.17 -7.96
C GLY A 99 -4.24 12.90 -7.51
N LEU A 100 -3.29 12.15 -6.94
CA LEU A 100 -1.98 12.68 -6.52
C LEU A 100 -0.98 12.62 -7.68
N LYS A 101 -0.84 13.70 -8.44
CA LYS A 101 0.15 13.82 -9.50
C LYS A 101 1.55 13.93 -8.93
N MET A 102 2.44 13.03 -9.31
CA MET A 102 3.80 12.96 -8.79
C MET A 102 4.85 13.00 -9.90
N THR A 103 6.02 13.53 -9.56
CA THR A 103 7.26 13.30 -10.30
C THR A 103 8.27 12.61 -9.38
N VAL A 104 9.07 11.71 -9.94
CA VAL A 104 10.03 10.88 -9.21
C VAL A 104 11.42 11.11 -9.81
N HIS A 105 12.40 11.39 -8.95
CA HIS A 105 13.77 11.70 -9.33
C HIS A 105 14.74 10.80 -8.57
N GLY A 106 15.41 9.88 -9.27
CA GLY A 106 16.32 8.91 -8.69
C GLY A 106 17.72 8.97 -9.27
N LEU A 107 18.65 8.21 -8.71
CA LEU A 107 20.05 8.13 -9.18
C LEU A 107 20.21 7.12 -10.32
N VAL A 108 19.71 5.89 -10.11
CA VAL A 108 19.80 4.76 -11.06
C VAL A 108 18.40 4.20 -11.29
N TYR A 109 18.06 3.89 -12.55
CA TYR A 109 16.70 3.50 -12.93
C TYR A 109 16.22 2.24 -12.21
N ASP A 110 17.00 1.14 -12.32
CA ASP A 110 16.60 -0.18 -11.79
C ASP A 110 16.79 -0.32 -10.27
N MET A 111 17.22 0.73 -9.58
CA MET A 111 17.49 0.78 -8.15
C MET A 111 16.61 1.85 -7.48
N THR A 112 17.21 3.01 -7.22
CA THR A 112 16.58 4.09 -6.45
C THR A 112 15.35 4.70 -7.12
N ALA A 113 15.36 4.89 -8.45
CA ALA A 113 14.18 5.41 -9.16
C ALA A 113 13.04 4.38 -9.20
N LYS A 114 13.36 3.09 -9.39
CA LYS A 114 12.38 2.01 -9.32
C LYS A 114 11.79 1.90 -7.91
N ALA A 115 12.61 1.90 -6.86
CA ALA A 115 12.15 1.85 -5.48
C ALA A 115 11.22 3.02 -5.12
N ALA A 116 11.59 4.24 -5.52
CA ALA A 116 10.76 5.43 -5.33
C ALA A 116 9.45 5.36 -6.13
N ARG A 117 9.49 4.84 -7.36
CA ARG A 117 8.28 4.56 -8.16
C ARG A 117 7.34 3.60 -7.44
N GLU A 118 7.86 2.49 -6.93
CA GLU A 118 7.06 1.49 -6.22
C GLU A 118 6.46 2.05 -4.93
N ALA A 119 7.18 2.93 -4.22
CA ALA A 119 6.65 3.65 -3.08
C ALA A 119 5.48 4.56 -3.48
N ALA A 120 5.66 5.37 -4.52
CA ALA A 120 4.66 6.32 -5.00
C ALA A 120 3.39 5.62 -5.51
N LEU A 121 3.53 4.58 -6.34
CA LEU A 121 2.40 3.81 -6.86
C LEU A 121 1.66 3.08 -5.72
N GLY A 122 2.40 2.42 -4.82
CA GLY A 122 1.80 1.71 -3.68
C GLY A 122 1.04 2.62 -2.71
N ALA A 123 1.41 3.90 -2.63
CA ALA A 123 0.69 4.91 -1.86
C ALA A 123 -0.60 5.43 -2.56
N GLY A 124 -0.81 5.10 -3.82
CA GLY A 124 -1.93 5.60 -4.61
C GLY A 124 -1.59 6.81 -5.51
N GLY A 125 -0.31 7.19 -5.61
CA GLY A 125 0.14 8.26 -6.48
C GLY A 125 0.03 7.91 -7.98
N ILE A 126 -0.07 8.96 -8.81
CA ILE A 126 -0.04 8.88 -10.27
C ILE A 126 1.26 9.53 -10.75
N ILE A 127 2.15 8.73 -11.30
CA ILE A 127 3.46 9.21 -11.72
C ILE A 127 3.39 9.73 -13.16
N HIS A 128 3.67 11.02 -13.33
CA HIS A 128 3.68 11.69 -14.64
C HIS A 128 5.08 11.79 -15.25
N ASN A 129 6.12 11.70 -14.45
CA ASN A 129 7.50 11.72 -14.93
C ASN A 129 8.46 11.02 -13.97
N ILE A 130 9.41 10.29 -14.54
CA ILE A 130 10.54 9.69 -13.80
C ILE A 130 11.82 10.21 -14.46
N THR A 131 12.77 10.69 -13.66
CA THR A 131 14.10 11.06 -14.13
C THR A 131 15.19 10.30 -13.39
N VAL A 132 16.33 10.17 -14.04
CA VAL A 132 17.48 9.41 -13.52
C VAL A 132 18.74 10.24 -13.65
N GLY A 133 19.54 10.26 -12.59
CA GLY A 133 20.75 11.07 -12.52
C GLY A 133 20.44 12.56 -12.33
N ARG A 134 21.36 13.43 -12.76
CA ARG A 134 21.21 14.89 -12.60
C ARG A 134 20.13 15.45 -13.51
N LEU A 135 19.24 16.27 -12.95
CA LEU A 135 18.19 16.97 -13.66
C LEU A 135 18.78 17.92 -14.72
N ARG A 136 18.18 17.88 -15.91
CA ARG A 136 18.51 18.77 -17.03
C ARG A 136 17.46 19.86 -17.15
N ARG A 137 17.76 20.90 -17.93
CA ARG A 137 16.80 21.99 -18.21
C ARG A 137 15.47 21.50 -18.81
N SER A 138 15.52 20.47 -19.66
CA SER A 138 14.33 19.81 -20.22
C SER A 138 13.48 19.15 -19.15
N ASP A 139 14.11 18.53 -18.15
CA ASP A 139 13.41 17.86 -17.06
C ASP A 139 12.69 18.88 -16.17
N LEU A 140 13.36 19.99 -15.85
CA LEU A 140 12.77 21.10 -15.10
C LEU A 140 11.58 21.71 -15.85
N ALA A 141 11.70 21.92 -17.17
CA ALA A 141 10.59 22.41 -17.99
C ALA A 141 9.38 21.46 -17.92
N LYS A 142 9.64 20.15 -17.99
CA LYS A 142 8.60 19.12 -17.90
C LYS A 142 7.96 19.06 -16.51
N ILE A 143 8.73 19.17 -15.42
CA ILE A 143 8.20 19.26 -14.05
C ILE A 143 7.26 20.47 -13.92
N LYS A 144 7.66 21.62 -14.49
CA LYS A 144 6.84 22.83 -14.48
C LYS A 144 5.54 22.67 -15.28
N GLU A 145 5.58 22.01 -16.44
CA GLU A 145 4.43 21.70 -17.26
C GLU A 145 3.45 20.76 -16.56
N ILE A 146 3.97 19.69 -15.93
CA ILE A 146 3.17 18.72 -15.18
C ILE A 146 2.49 19.39 -13.98
N ASN A 147 3.15 20.34 -13.34
CA ASN A 147 2.73 20.98 -12.10
C ASN A 147 2.29 19.93 -11.06
N PRO A 148 3.24 19.11 -10.54
CA PRO A 148 2.92 17.99 -9.66
C PRO A 148 2.39 18.46 -8.31
N ASN A 149 1.58 17.62 -7.67
CA ASN A 149 1.13 17.83 -6.30
C ASN A 149 2.19 17.43 -5.28
N LEU A 150 3.12 16.53 -5.66
CA LEU A 150 4.20 16.05 -4.82
C LEU A 150 5.41 15.67 -5.67
N ILE A 151 6.60 16.04 -5.20
CA ILE A 151 7.88 15.70 -5.82
C ILE A 151 8.58 14.70 -4.91
N LEU A 152 9.02 13.56 -5.44
CA LEU A 152 9.78 12.55 -4.70
C LEU A 152 11.21 12.51 -5.20
N ILE A 153 12.16 12.78 -4.31
CA ILE A 153 13.59 12.69 -4.56
C ILE A 153 14.16 11.49 -3.82
N ALA A 154 14.79 10.58 -4.56
CA ALA A 154 15.52 9.44 -4.03
C ALA A 154 16.87 9.35 -4.72
N GLY A 155 17.90 8.88 -4.02
CA GLY A 155 19.20 8.71 -4.67
C GLY A 155 20.29 8.34 -3.68
N GLY A 156 21.22 7.51 -4.17
CA GLY A 156 22.24 6.87 -3.36
C GLY A 156 21.70 5.82 -2.40
N VAL A 157 22.46 4.76 -2.16
CA VAL A 157 22.31 3.92 -0.97
C VAL A 157 22.81 4.71 0.23
N ASP A 158 22.44 4.30 1.44
CA ASP A 158 22.95 4.96 2.65
C ASP A 158 24.48 4.88 2.70
N TYR A 159 25.10 6.02 3.04
CA TYR A 159 26.56 6.22 3.03
C TYR A 159 27.23 6.09 1.64
N GLY A 160 26.43 6.07 0.55
CA GLY A 160 26.91 6.01 -0.82
C GLY A 160 26.95 7.38 -1.52
N GLU A 161 26.53 7.42 -2.79
CA GLU A 161 26.52 8.65 -3.61
C GLU A 161 25.60 9.71 -3.03
N ARG A 162 26.04 10.95 -2.95
CA ARG A 162 25.37 12.06 -2.25
C ARG A 162 25.02 13.22 -3.19
N ASP A 163 25.90 13.54 -4.13
CA ASP A 163 25.89 14.81 -4.84
C ASP A 163 24.74 14.96 -5.83
N THR A 164 24.29 13.87 -6.43
CA THR A 164 23.21 13.92 -7.43
C THR A 164 21.88 14.31 -6.80
N ALA A 165 21.55 13.74 -5.63
CA ALA A 165 20.31 14.07 -4.94
C ALA A 165 20.30 15.51 -4.42
N ILE A 166 21.43 15.98 -3.86
CA ILE A 166 21.61 17.37 -3.42
C ILE A 166 21.45 18.32 -4.61
N TYR A 167 22.16 18.08 -5.71
CA TYR A 167 22.04 18.87 -6.92
C TYR A 167 20.59 18.94 -7.43
N ASN A 168 19.89 17.81 -7.47
CA ASN A 168 18.50 17.76 -7.92
C ASN A 168 17.58 18.57 -7.00
N ALA A 169 17.79 18.48 -5.69
CA ALA A 169 17.06 19.26 -4.69
C ALA A 169 17.24 20.77 -4.88
N GLU A 170 18.50 21.24 -5.06
CA GLU A 170 18.80 22.65 -5.35
C GLU A 170 18.12 23.13 -6.64
N MET A 171 18.15 22.30 -7.70
CA MET A 171 17.53 22.65 -8.97
C MET A 171 16.01 22.77 -8.83
N ILE A 172 15.37 21.88 -8.08
CA ILE A 172 13.92 21.91 -7.80
C ILE A 172 13.56 23.12 -6.94
N ARG A 173 14.31 23.40 -5.89
CA ARG A 173 14.11 24.58 -5.06
C ARG A 173 14.19 25.88 -5.88
N ASN A 174 15.18 25.97 -6.78
CA ASN A 174 15.40 27.14 -7.63
C ASN A 174 14.29 27.36 -8.68
N MET A 175 13.38 26.38 -8.89
CA MET A 175 12.21 26.57 -9.76
C MET A 175 11.15 27.49 -9.13
N GLY A 176 11.20 27.76 -7.84
CA GLY A 176 10.22 28.60 -7.12
C GLY A 176 8.81 27.98 -7.09
N LEU A 177 8.71 26.65 -7.12
CA LEU A 177 7.45 25.94 -6.93
C LEU A 177 7.11 25.89 -5.44
N HIS A 178 5.81 25.83 -5.12
CA HIS A 178 5.33 25.59 -3.76
C HIS A 178 4.96 24.11 -3.52
N THR A 179 5.27 23.25 -4.48
CA THR A 179 5.01 21.82 -4.42
C THR A 179 5.81 21.16 -3.30
N PRO A 180 5.20 20.42 -2.38
CA PRO A 180 5.91 19.70 -1.33
C PRO A 180 6.89 18.69 -1.91
N VAL A 181 7.97 18.44 -1.16
CA VAL A 181 9.05 17.52 -1.54
C VAL A 181 9.15 16.42 -0.50
N VAL A 182 9.16 15.16 -0.94
CA VAL A 182 9.54 14.00 -0.12
C VAL A 182 10.97 13.63 -0.48
N TYR A 183 11.84 13.56 0.50
CA TYR A 183 13.17 13.04 0.35
C TYR A 183 13.28 11.65 0.99
N ALA A 184 13.56 10.64 0.18
CA ALA A 184 13.66 9.25 0.55
C ALA A 184 14.94 8.59 0.01
N GLY A 185 16.05 9.30 0.09
CA GLY A 185 17.38 8.88 -0.38
C GLY A 185 18.38 8.71 0.77
N ASN A 186 19.67 8.75 0.42
CA ASN A 186 20.80 8.57 1.33
C ASN A 186 20.62 9.37 2.63
N ILE A 187 20.68 8.68 3.78
CA ILE A 187 20.48 9.28 5.11
C ILE A 187 21.44 10.42 5.42
N GLU A 188 22.67 10.38 4.89
CA GLU A 188 23.66 11.42 5.11
C GLU A 188 23.29 12.77 4.50
N ASN A 189 22.35 12.81 3.55
CA ASN A 189 21.91 14.05 2.91
C ASN A 189 20.76 14.73 3.66
N GLN A 190 20.18 14.13 4.71
CA GLN A 190 18.97 14.66 5.34
C GLN A 190 19.17 16.07 5.92
N GLU A 191 20.33 16.36 6.53
CA GLU A 191 20.62 17.70 7.06
C GLU A 191 20.78 18.74 5.93
N GLU A 192 21.43 18.37 4.83
CA GLU A 192 21.55 19.25 3.65
C GLU A 192 20.20 19.52 3.01
N MET A 193 19.31 18.52 2.95
CA MET A 193 17.94 18.70 2.46
C MET A 193 17.16 19.72 3.32
N LYS A 194 17.34 19.72 4.66
CA LYS A 194 16.72 20.72 5.56
C LYS A 194 17.21 22.13 5.26
N LEU A 195 18.49 22.27 4.91
CA LEU A 195 19.08 23.58 4.55
C LEU A 195 18.58 24.06 3.19
N ILE A 196 18.43 23.17 2.21
CA ILE A 196 17.95 23.50 0.86
C ILE A 196 16.46 23.89 0.90
N PHE A 197 15.62 23.13 1.62
CA PHE A 197 14.19 23.36 1.74
C PHE A 197 13.85 24.01 3.10
N ASP A 198 14.49 25.13 3.40
CA ASP A 198 14.26 25.95 4.57
C ASP A 198 12.90 26.68 4.52
N GLU A 199 12.57 27.46 5.57
CA GLU A 199 11.34 28.22 5.63
C GLU A 199 11.22 29.24 4.48
N GLU A 200 12.33 29.78 3.97
CA GLU A 200 12.36 30.75 2.86
C GLU A 200 12.04 30.11 1.52
N SER A 201 12.22 28.77 1.39
CA SER A 201 11.93 28.05 0.14
C SER A 201 10.43 28.06 -0.21
N GLY A 202 9.56 28.16 0.78
CA GLY A 202 8.11 28.04 0.63
C GLY A 202 7.66 26.63 0.24
N GLN A 203 8.56 25.65 0.23
CA GLN A 203 8.29 24.24 -0.07
C GLN A 203 8.35 23.41 1.22
N ARG A 204 7.30 22.65 1.50
CA ARG A 204 7.30 21.73 2.64
C ARG A 204 8.15 20.52 2.32
N LEU A 205 9.10 20.20 3.18
CA LEU A 205 9.96 19.02 3.08
C LEU A 205 9.44 17.92 4.03
N TYR A 206 9.33 16.70 3.50
CA TYR A 206 9.12 15.48 4.26
C TYR A 206 10.39 14.63 4.16
N LEU A 207 11.04 14.38 5.28
CA LEU A 207 12.18 13.46 5.36
C LEU A 207 11.69 12.10 5.79
N VAL A 208 12.16 11.09 5.09
CA VAL A 208 11.79 9.69 5.35
C VAL A 208 13.00 8.78 5.15
N ASP A 209 12.93 7.59 5.70
CA ASP A 209 13.97 6.57 5.51
C ASP A 209 14.17 6.28 4.01
N ASN A 210 15.41 6.00 3.63
CA ASN A 210 15.76 5.69 2.25
C ASN A 210 14.95 4.51 1.70
N VAL A 211 14.33 4.69 0.53
CA VAL A 211 13.58 3.63 -0.16
C VAL A 211 14.47 2.50 -0.68
N TYR A 212 15.78 2.76 -0.80
CA TYR A 212 16.78 1.78 -1.26
C TYR A 212 18.07 1.90 -0.42
N PRO A 213 18.01 1.55 0.89
CA PRO A 213 19.10 1.85 1.82
C PRO A 213 20.38 1.06 1.54
N LYS A 214 20.26 -0.13 0.97
CA LYS A 214 21.39 -1.01 0.58
C LYS A 214 21.09 -1.63 -0.78
N ILE A 215 22.13 -2.10 -1.47
CA ILE A 215 21.97 -2.84 -2.73
C ILE A 215 21.06 -4.04 -2.47
N ASP A 216 20.11 -4.24 -3.38
CA ASP A 216 19.08 -5.30 -3.35
C ASP A 216 18.17 -5.28 -2.09
N THR A 217 18.02 -4.11 -1.46
CA THR A 217 17.14 -3.94 -0.30
C THR A 217 16.13 -2.82 -0.54
N LEU A 218 14.85 -3.16 -0.59
CA LEU A 218 13.74 -2.20 -0.69
C LEU A 218 13.20 -1.84 0.70
N ASN A 219 12.92 -0.57 0.94
CA ASN A 219 12.29 -0.04 2.15
C ASN A 219 11.22 1.00 1.77
N VAL A 220 10.16 0.55 1.10
CA VAL A 220 9.17 1.44 0.49
C VAL A 220 8.03 1.86 1.44
N GLU A 221 7.75 1.10 2.49
CA GLU A 221 6.58 1.33 3.36
C GLU A 221 6.63 2.67 4.13
N PRO A 222 7.77 3.12 4.71
CA PRO A 222 7.83 4.43 5.36
C PRO A 222 7.50 5.56 4.38
N CYS A 223 8.03 5.48 3.15
CA CYS A 223 7.78 6.47 2.11
C CYS A 223 6.31 6.46 1.65
N ARG A 224 5.67 5.30 1.54
CA ARG A 224 4.24 5.17 1.22
C ARG A 224 3.37 5.90 2.23
N LYS A 225 3.64 5.73 3.52
CA LYS A 225 2.90 6.40 4.58
C LYS A 225 3.01 7.92 4.46
N VAL A 226 4.23 8.45 4.31
CA VAL A 226 4.45 9.89 4.16
C VAL A 226 3.78 10.45 2.90
N ILE A 227 3.76 9.70 1.79
CA ILE A 227 3.06 10.10 0.57
C ILE A 227 1.54 10.14 0.80
N GLN A 228 0.97 9.21 1.56
CA GLN A 228 -0.45 9.22 1.93
C GLN A 228 -0.79 10.42 2.81
N ASP A 229 0.04 10.73 3.81
CA ASP A 229 -0.13 11.90 4.68
C ASP A 229 -0.04 13.21 3.85
N ALA A 230 0.93 13.29 2.93
CA ALA A 230 1.07 14.42 2.02
C ALA A 230 -0.10 14.55 1.02
N PHE A 231 -0.71 13.43 0.62
CA PHE A 231 -1.93 13.45 -0.20
C PHE A 231 -3.08 14.11 0.54
N GLU A 232 -3.30 13.77 1.81
CA GLU A 232 -4.36 14.36 2.62
C GLU A 232 -4.21 15.89 2.71
N ASP A 233 -2.99 16.37 2.95
CA ASP A 233 -2.69 17.80 2.98
C ASP A 233 -2.97 18.52 1.64
N ASN A 234 -2.80 17.81 0.52
CA ASN A 234 -3.00 18.38 -0.81
C ASN A 234 -4.45 18.31 -1.28
N ILE A 235 -5.14 17.20 -1.05
CA ILE A 235 -6.51 17.02 -1.53
C ILE A 235 -7.46 18.02 -0.88
N THR A 236 -7.24 18.34 0.39
CA THR A 236 -8.04 19.32 1.13
C THR A 236 -7.85 20.76 0.64
N LYS A 237 -6.78 21.04 -0.10
CA LYS A 237 -6.50 22.35 -0.73
C LYS A 237 -6.93 22.40 -2.19
N ALA A 238 -7.35 21.27 -2.78
CA ALA A 238 -7.82 21.26 -4.14
C ALA A 238 -9.16 22.00 -4.26
N PRO A 239 -9.37 22.79 -5.35
CA PRO A 239 -10.62 23.53 -5.53
C PRO A 239 -11.85 22.63 -5.42
N GLY A 240 -12.81 23.02 -4.59
CA GLY A 240 -14.02 22.25 -4.33
C GLY A 240 -13.89 21.15 -3.27
N MET A 241 -12.68 20.91 -2.74
CA MET A 241 -12.39 19.91 -1.70
C MET A 241 -12.12 20.54 -0.32
N GLU A 242 -12.14 21.86 -0.20
CA GLU A 242 -11.75 22.61 1.00
C GLU A 242 -12.54 22.21 2.24
N HIS A 243 -13.79 21.81 2.05
CA HIS A 243 -14.68 21.45 3.16
C HIS A 243 -14.73 19.95 3.47
N VAL A 244 -14.05 19.09 2.69
CA VAL A 244 -14.10 17.65 2.93
C VAL A 244 -13.50 17.29 4.28
N ARG A 245 -12.46 18.02 4.70
CA ARG A 245 -11.77 17.78 5.99
C ARG A 245 -12.67 18.00 7.20
N ASP A 246 -13.54 18.99 7.13
CA ASP A 246 -14.46 19.32 8.23
C ASP A 246 -15.56 18.25 8.41
N MET A 247 -15.74 17.39 7.43
CA MET A 247 -16.79 16.37 7.39
C MET A 247 -16.31 14.98 7.81
N VAL A 248 -15.00 14.70 7.72
CA VAL A 248 -14.43 13.37 7.99
C VAL A 248 -13.73 13.31 9.34
N ASN A 249 -13.82 12.15 10.00
CA ASN A 249 -13.23 11.92 11.31
C ASN A 249 -11.82 11.30 11.25
N GLY A 250 -11.43 10.79 10.09
CA GLY A 250 -10.16 10.12 9.86
C GLY A 250 -9.37 10.70 8.68
N PRO A 251 -8.25 10.08 8.30
CA PRO A 251 -7.47 10.48 7.15
C PRO A 251 -8.24 10.26 5.83
N ILE A 252 -7.95 11.13 4.85
CA ILE A 252 -8.47 10.99 3.49
C ILE A 252 -7.35 10.34 2.66
N ILE A 253 -7.55 9.11 2.21
CA ILE A 253 -6.56 8.39 1.43
C ILE A 253 -6.94 8.28 -0.05
N PRO A 254 -5.96 8.15 -0.97
CA PRO A 254 -6.27 7.89 -2.37
C PRO A 254 -7.09 6.61 -2.51
N THR A 255 -8.16 6.62 -3.33
CA THR A 255 -9.00 5.42 -3.55
C THR A 255 -8.18 4.18 -3.94
N PRO A 256 -7.20 4.28 -4.87
CA PRO A 256 -6.36 3.11 -5.16
C PRO A 256 -5.45 2.68 -4.00
N GLY A 257 -5.04 3.61 -3.15
CA GLY A 257 -4.34 3.31 -1.90
C GLY A 257 -5.22 2.52 -0.94
N ALA A 258 -6.51 2.87 -0.84
CA ALA A 258 -7.48 2.14 -0.04
C ALA A 258 -7.70 0.70 -0.55
N VAL A 259 -7.79 0.49 -1.87
CA VAL A 259 -7.86 -0.86 -2.46
C VAL A 259 -6.60 -1.67 -2.12
N MET A 260 -5.42 -1.06 -2.15
CA MET A 260 -4.17 -1.73 -1.72
C MET A 260 -4.21 -2.11 -0.23
N GLU A 261 -4.71 -1.24 0.64
CA GLU A 261 -4.85 -1.56 2.07
C GLU A 261 -5.83 -2.73 2.29
N CYS A 262 -6.93 -2.78 1.54
CA CYS A 262 -7.84 -3.92 1.57
C CYS A 262 -7.19 -5.20 1.03
N THR A 263 -6.37 -5.12 -0.02
CA THR A 263 -5.60 -6.25 -0.56
C THR A 263 -4.57 -6.76 0.46
N LYS A 264 -3.91 -5.86 1.22
CA LYS A 264 -3.04 -6.25 2.34
C LYS A 264 -3.83 -6.95 3.46
N LEU A 265 -5.03 -6.45 3.77
CA LEU A 265 -5.92 -7.07 4.74
C LEU A 265 -6.30 -8.50 4.32
N LEU A 266 -6.60 -8.72 3.02
CA LEU A 266 -6.83 -10.05 2.47
C LEU A 266 -5.59 -10.94 2.60
N TYR A 267 -4.41 -10.43 2.25
CA TYR A 267 -3.17 -11.17 2.39
C TYR A 267 -2.96 -11.65 3.84
N ASP A 268 -3.26 -10.83 4.81
CA ASP A 268 -3.17 -11.17 6.23
C ASP A 268 -4.13 -12.31 6.63
N CYS A 269 -5.21 -12.52 5.87
CA CYS A 269 -6.19 -13.57 6.12
C CYS A 269 -5.96 -14.85 5.29
N ILE A 270 -5.66 -14.70 4.00
CA ILE A 270 -5.66 -15.81 3.04
C ILE A 270 -4.31 -16.03 2.33
N GLY A 271 -3.32 -15.17 2.59
CA GLY A 271 -2.00 -15.22 1.94
C GLY A 271 -2.02 -14.62 0.54
N ASP A 272 -1.16 -15.14 -0.32
CA ASP A 272 -0.83 -14.60 -1.65
C ASP A 272 -2.07 -14.29 -2.49
N VAL A 273 -2.29 -13.01 -2.76
CA VAL A 273 -3.51 -12.47 -3.40
C VAL A 273 -3.19 -11.35 -4.38
N MET A 274 -3.95 -11.31 -5.46
CA MET A 274 -3.95 -10.22 -6.44
C MET A 274 -5.36 -9.65 -6.57
N THR A 275 -5.50 -8.34 -6.51
CA THR A 275 -6.75 -7.61 -6.75
C THR A 275 -6.64 -6.83 -8.06
N ILE A 276 -7.68 -6.89 -8.88
CA ILE A 276 -7.79 -6.15 -10.14
C ILE A 276 -8.99 -5.21 -10.01
N ASP A 277 -8.75 -3.93 -10.17
CA ASP A 277 -9.77 -2.87 -10.15
C ASP A 277 -9.94 -2.32 -11.56
N VAL A 278 -11.06 -2.64 -12.22
CA VAL A 278 -11.37 -2.15 -13.56
C VAL A 278 -12.36 -1.01 -13.48
N GLY A 279 -11.81 0.19 -13.70
CA GLY A 279 -12.58 1.43 -13.76
C GLY A 279 -12.87 1.92 -15.17
N GLY A 280 -13.68 2.98 -15.26
CA GLY A 280 -13.97 3.63 -16.54
C GLY A 280 -12.77 4.35 -17.15
N ALA A 281 -11.81 4.82 -16.35
CA ALA A 281 -10.66 5.60 -16.78
C ALA A 281 -9.33 4.82 -16.73
N THR A 282 -9.16 3.93 -15.76
CA THR A 282 -7.94 3.16 -15.50
C THR A 282 -8.27 1.72 -15.15
N THR A 283 -7.28 0.85 -15.29
CA THR A 283 -7.26 -0.49 -14.69
C THR A 283 -6.06 -0.58 -13.75
N ASP A 284 -6.29 -0.97 -12.52
CA ASP A 284 -5.28 -1.08 -11.48
C ASP A 284 -5.08 -2.54 -11.08
N VAL A 285 -3.82 -2.96 -10.92
CA VAL A 285 -3.47 -4.28 -10.41
C VAL A 285 -2.69 -4.13 -9.11
N HIS A 286 -3.17 -4.81 -8.07
CA HIS A 286 -2.57 -4.83 -6.74
C HIS A 286 -2.19 -6.27 -6.39
N ALA A 287 -0.93 -6.58 -6.22
CA ALA A 287 -0.48 -7.90 -5.79
C ALA A 287 0.21 -7.80 -4.43
N VAL A 288 -0.15 -8.69 -3.52
CA VAL A 288 0.55 -8.88 -2.25
C VAL A 288 0.97 -10.34 -2.18
N THR A 289 2.24 -10.58 -2.45
CA THR A 289 2.84 -11.92 -2.51
C THR A 289 4.36 -11.81 -2.37
N GLU A 290 4.98 -12.85 -1.89
CA GLU A 290 6.43 -12.99 -1.87
C GLU A 290 6.89 -13.77 -3.12
N ASP A 291 8.14 -13.54 -3.53
CA ASP A 291 8.72 -14.27 -4.63
C ASP A 291 8.94 -15.73 -4.23
N SER A 292 8.71 -16.67 -5.15
CA SER A 292 9.06 -18.08 -4.95
C SER A 292 10.58 -18.24 -4.82
N ASP A 293 11.04 -19.23 -4.05
CA ASP A 293 12.47 -19.51 -3.87
C ASP A 293 13.21 -19.74 -5.21
N ALA A 294 12.50 -20.25 -6.21
CA ALA A 294 13.06 -20.50 -7.53
C ALA A 294 13.29 -19.20 -8.30
N VAL A 295 12.32 -18.28 -8.26
CA VAL A 295 12.40 -17.00 -8.95
C VAL A 295 13.34 -16.05 -8.19
N ALA A 296 13.29 -16.00 -6.87
CA ALA A 296 14.14 -15.13 -6.04
C ALA A 296 15.65 -15.33 -6.29
N ARG A 297 16.06 -16.55 -6.68
CA ARG A 297 17.47 -16.86 -6.98
C ARG A 297 17.96 -16.32 -8.32
N ILE A 298 17.06 -16.05 -9.24
CA ILE A 298 17.37 -15.64 -10.62
C ILE A 298 16.83 -14.24 -10.92
N LEU A 299 16.20 -13.58 -9.92
CA LEU A 299 15.65 -12.25 -10.05
C LEU A 299 16.77 -11.21 -10.19
N THR A 300 16.67 -10.36 -11.20
CA THR A 300 17.69 -9.35 -11.52
C THR A 300 17.64 -8.12 -10.60
N ALA A 301 16.48 -7.83 -10.03
CA ALA A 301 16.29 -6.74 -9.09
C ALA A 301 15.11 -7.05 -8.16
N PRO A 302 15.16 -6.66 -6.87
CA PRO A 302 14.10 -6.95 -5.91
C PRO A 302 12.78 -6.28 -6.31
N GLU A 303 11.68 -6.95 -6.01
CA GLU A 303 10.33 -6.42 -6.15
C GLU A 303 9.68 -6.27 -4.76
N PRO A 304 8.84 -5.24 -4.55
CA PRO A 304 8.16 -5.09 -3.26
C PRO A 304 7.13 -6.22 -3.08
N LYS A 305 6.96 -6.66 -1.83
CA LYS A 305 5.92 -7.64 -1.46
C LYS A 305 4.53 -7.17 -1.91
N ALA A 306 4.18 -5.94 -1.57
CA ALA A 306 2.95 -5.29 -2.04
C ALA A 306 3.28 -4.37 -3.22
N LYS A 307 2.88 -4.76 -4.44
CA LYS A 307 3.10 -4.00 -5.67
C LYS A 307 1.78 -3.55 -6.27
N ARG A 308 1.73 -2.32 -6.78
CA ARG A 308 0.64 -1.79 -7.58
C ARG A 308 1.14 -1.27 -8.91
N THR A 309 0.40 -1.51 -9.97
CA THR A 309 0.52 -0.83 -11.26
C THR A 309 -0.78 -0.15 -11.63
N VAL A 310 -0.67 0.94 -12.37
CA VAL A 310 -1.79 1.76 -12.83
C VAL A 310 -1.71 1.85 -14.33
N GLU A 311 -2.71 1.32 -15.01
CA GLU A 311 -2.80 1.36 -16.46
C GLU A 311 -3.78 2.44 -16.87
N GLY A 312 -3.25 3.65 -17.09
CA GLY A 312 -4.03 4.84 -17.41
C GLY A 312 -4.64 4.84 -18.83
N ASP A 313 -4.26 3.89 -19.66
CA ASP A 313 -4.77 3.69 -21.01
C ASP A 313 -5.81 2.55 -21.12
N LEU A 314 -6.00 1.80 -20.03
CA LEU A 314 -6.85 0.61 -20.00
C LEU A 314 -8.21 0.82 -19.31
N GLY A 315 -8.74 2.04 -19.32
CA GLY A 315 -10.08 2.32 -18.81
C GLY A 315 -11.18 1.99 -19.84
N VAL A 316 -12.19 1.23 -19.41
CA VAL A 316 -13.21 0.67 -20.30
C VAL A 316 -14.27 1.68 -20.76
N TYR A 317 -14.23 2.93 -20.28
CA TYR A 317 -15.15 3.99 -20.72
C TYR A 317 -14.44 5.23 -21.25
N VAL A 318 -13.69 5.92 -20.42
CA VAL A 318 -12.98 7.16 -20.80
C VAL A 318 -11.90 6.87 -21.83
N ASN A 319 -11.13 5.83 -21.60
CA ASN A 319 -10.01 5.41 -22.45
C ASN A 319 -10.33 4.23 -23.36
N ARG A 320 -11.62 3.91 -23.57
CA ARG A 320 -12.06 2.77 -24.39
C ARG A 320 -11.43 2.70 -25.79
N MET A 321 -11.18 3.88 -26.40
CA MET A 321 -10.54 3.91 -27.73
C MET A 321 -9.11 3.38 -27.72
N LYS A 322 -8.37 3.59 -26.62
CA LYS A 322 -7.02 3.01 -26.45
C LYS A 322 -7.07 1.50 -26.22
N VAL A 323 -8.10 1.03 -25.52
CA VAL A 323 -8.33 -0.42 -25.38
C VAL A 323 -8.69 -1.04 -26.72
N ILE A 324 -9.53 -0.38 -27.52
CA ILE A 324 -9.86 -0.81 -28.89
C ILE A 324 -8.60 -0.84 -29.78
N GLU A 325 -7.76 0.18 -29.68
CA GLU A 325 -6.48 0.24 -30.39
C GLU A 325 -5.55 -0.92 -29.99
N SER A 326 -5.52 -1.28 -28.70
CA SER A 326 -4.75 -2.44 -28.18
C SER A 326 -5.22 -3.76 -28.76
N ILE A 327 -6.53 -3.96 -28.91
CA ILE A 327 -7.11 -5.14 -29.56
C ILE A 327 -6.79 -5.14 -31.07
N GLY A 328 -6.76 -3.96 -31.68
CA GLY A 328 -6.78 -3.71 -33.12
C GLY A 328 -8.21 -3.56 -33.63
N GLU A 329 -8.55 -2.36 -34.15
CA GLU A 329 -9.92 -2.01 -34.51
C GLU A 329 -10.55 -2.97 -35.52
N GLU A 330 -9.81 -3.36 -36.58
CA GLU A 330 -10.28 -4.32 -37.59
C GLU A 330 -10.55 -5.70 -36.99
N LYS A 331 -9.68 -6.16 -36.03
CA LYS A 331 -9.86 -7.42 -35.32
C LYS A 331 -11.10 -7.38 -34.45
N LEU A 332 -11.27 -6.31 -33.68
CA LEU A 332 -12.45 -6.15 -32.81
C LEU A 332 -13.74 -6.07 -33.66
N ARG A 333 -13.73 -5.35 -34.76
CA ARG A 333 -14.89 -5.26 -35.69
C ARG A 333 -15.33 -6.65 -36.17
N LYS A 334 -14.37 -7.45 -36.60
CA LYS A 334 -14.64 -8.83 -37.02
C LYS A 334 -15.13 -9.70 -35.85
N GLU A 335 -14.56 -9.58 -34.66
CA GLU A 335 -15.03 -10.29 -33.46
C GLU A 335 -16.46 -9.87 -33.08
N CYS A 336 -16.81 -8.57 -33.20
CA CYS A 336 -18.15 -8.05 -32.95
C CYS A 336 -19.19 -8.68 -33.93
N GLU A 337 -18.87 -8.75 -35.19
CA GLU A 337 -19.75 -9.32 -36.20
C GLU A 337 -19.89 -10.85 -36.07
N GLU A 338 -18.76 -11.58 -35.98
CA GLU A 338 -18.74 -13.05 -36.07
C GLU A 338 -19.07 -13.74 -34.76
N LYS A 339 -18.61 -13.19 -33.61
CA LYS A 339 -18.74 -13.85 -32.31
C LYS A 339 -19.78 -13.19 -31.42
N LEU A 340 -19.76 -11.86 -31.33
CA LEU A 340 -20.65 -11.14 -30.42
C LEU A 340 -22.01 -10.83 -31.06
N HIS A 341 -22.10 -10.86 -32.38
CA HIS A 341 -23.29 -10.53 -33.16
C HIS A 341 -23.80 -9.11 -32.85
N ILE A 342 -22.89 -8.14 -32.80
CA ILE A 342 -23.19 -6.72 -32.58
C ILE A 342 -22.51 -5.85 -33.66
N ASP A 343 -23.08 -4.68 -33.88
CA ASP A 343 -22.50 -3.65 -34.73
C ASP A 343 -21.66 -2.69 -33.89
N LEU A 344 -20.32 -2.72 -34.04
CA LEU A 344 -19.39 -1.95 -33.22
C LEU A 344 -19.69 -0.43 -33.27
N ASP A 345 -19.90 0.13 -34.45
CA ASP A 345 -20.08 1.58 -34.61
C ASP A 345 -21.38 2.05 -33.94
N LYS A 346 -22.49 1.35 -34.17
CA LYS A 346 -23.76 1.65 -33.51
C LYS A 346 -23.70 1.49 -31.99
N THR A 347 -23.00 0.46 -31.52
CA THR A 347 -22.83 0.22 -30.08
C THR A 347 -21.99 1.34 -29.44
N LEU A 348 -20.92 1.81 -30.11
CA LEU A 348 -20.10 2.92 -29.65
C LEU A 348 -20.86 4.27 -29.62
N GLU A 349 -21.81 4.51 -30.52
CA GLU A 349 -22.66 5.73 -30.51
C GLU A 349 -23.52 5.83 -29.25
N THR A 350 -24.00 4.70 -28.73
CA THR A 350 -24.87 4.64 -27.54
C THR A 350 -24.11 4.33 -26.25
N TYR A 351 -22.83 3.94 -26.36
CA TYR A 351 -22.00 3.43 -25.26
C TYR A 351 -21.89 4.40 -24.09
N LYS A 352 -22.22 3.93 -22.89
CA LYS A 352 -22.24 4.71 -21.65
C LYS A 352 -21.36 4.07 -20.57
N ALA A 353 -21.02 4.87 -19.57
CA ALA A 353 -20.24 4.42 -18.41
C ALA A 353 -20.90 3.22 -17.69
N ILE A 354 -22.22 3.15 -17.71
CA ILE A 354 -22.99 2.00 -17.19
C ILE A 354 -23.78 1.45 -18.38
N PRO A 355 -23.47 0.21 -18.84
CA PRO A 355 -24.18 -0.42 -19.96
C PRO A 355 -25.69 -0.53 -19.69
N LYS A 356 -26.50 -0.36 -20.72
CA LYS A 356 -27.96 -0.36 -20.61
C LYS A 356 -28.66 -1.42 -21.44
N ASN A 357 -27.98 -1.93 -22.45
CA ASN A 357 -28.52 -2.93 -23.37
C ASN A 357 -27.51 -4.07 -23.57
N GLU A 358 -27.95 -5.17 -24.17
CA GLU A 358 -27.16 -6.39 -24.36
C GLU A 358 -25.90 -6.14 -25.20
N ASP A 359 -25.99 -5.32 -26.25
CA ASP A 359 -24.86 -5.01 -27.15
C ASP A 359 -23.76 -4.24 -26.38
N GLU A 360 -24.14 -3.25 -25.54
CA GLU A 360 -23.22 -2.52 -24.69
C GLU A 360 -22.57 -3.46 -23.65
N PHE A 361 -23.31 -4.42 -23.06
CA PHE A 361 -22.75 -5.41 -22.14
C PHE A 361 -21.70 -6.28 -22.83
N LYS A 362 -21.99 -6.83 -24.01
CA LYS A 362 -21.04 -7.64 -24.78
C LYS A 362 -19.77 -6.88 -25.14
N LEU A 363 -19.91 -5.62 -25.58
CA LEU A 363 -18.76 -4.79 -25.90
C LEU A 363 -17.92 -4.48 -24.66
N VAL A 364 -18.54 -4.06 -23.54
CA VAL A 364 -17.79 -3.74 -22.33
C VAL A 364 -17.10 -4.97 -21.73
N GLU A 365 -17.69 -6.16 -21.82
CA GLU A 365 -17.04 -7.41 -21.41
C GLU A 365 -15.79 -7.67 -22.23
N ARG A 366 -15.84 -7.55 -23.57
CA ARG A 366 -14.67 -7.75 -24.43
C ARG A 366 -13.58 -6.70 -24.17
N LEU A 367 -13.95 -5.44 -23.92
CA LEU A 367 -13.00 -4.40 -23.54
C LEU A 367 -12.39 -4.67 -22.16
N THR A 368 -13.19 -5.16 -21.21
CA THR A 368 -12.74 -5.51 -19.86
C THR A 368 -11.76 -6.68 -19.90
N GLU A 369 -12.02 -7.70 -20.70
CA GLU A 369 -11.12 -8.82 -20.92
C GLU A 369 -9.74 -8.35 -21.41
N GLU A 370 -9.69 -7.52 -22.45
CA GLU A 370 -8.42 -6.95 -22.95
C GLU A 370 -7.71 -6.12 -21.87
N ALA A 371 -8.47 -5.26 -21.18
CA ALA A 371 -7.90 -4.41 -20.13
C ALA A 371 -7.28 -5.23 -18.99
N VAL A 372 -7.96 -6.28 -18.55
CA VAL A 372 -7.47 -7.20 -17.50
C VAL A 372 -6.21 -7.93 -17.95
N LEU A 373 -6.23 -8.55 -19.14
CA LEU A 373 -5.09 -9.32 -19.64
C LEU A 373 -3.85 -8.42 -19.82
N ARG A 374 -4.03 -7.23 -20.43
CA ARG A 374 -2.92 -6.28 -20.61
C ARG A 374 -2.41 -5.70 -19.30
N ALA A 375 -3.28 -5.38 -18.37
CA ALA A 375 -2.87 -4.87 -17.07
C ALA A 375 -2.04 -5.91 -16.30
N VAL A 376 -2.46 -7.16 -16.30
CA VAL A 376 -1.70 -8.25 -15.66
C VAL A 376 -0.39 -8.52 -16.42
N GLU A 377 -0.38 -8.49 -17.75
CA GLU A 377 0.84 -8.63 -18.55
C GLU A 377 1.91 -7.60 -18.17
N ARG A 378 1.49 -6.34 -17.97
CA ARG A 378 2.40 -5.24 -17.57
C ARG A 378 2.81 -5.30 -16.10
N HIS A 379 1.98 -5.91 -15.27
CA HIS A 379 2.25 -6.07 -13.83
C HIS A 379 3.20 -7.23 -13.53
N ALA A 380 3.02 -8.34 -14.22
CA ALA A 380 3.77 -9.58 -14.01
C ALA A 380 5.21 -9.47 -14.49
N GLY A 381 6.05 -10.28 -13.88
CA GLY A 381 7.41 -10.50 -14.33
C GLY A 381 7.49 -11.52 -15.46
N SER A 382 8.70 -11.68 -15.99
CA SER A 382 9.00 -12.65 -17.04
C SER A 382 10.37 -13.30 -16.85
N ILE A 383 10.51 -14.50 -17.41
CA ILE A 383 11.77 -15.23 -17.50
C ILE A 383 12.42 -14.91 -18.84
N ARG A 384 13.72 -14.66 -18.83
CA ARG A 384 14.52 -14.49 -20.06
C ARG A 384 15.80 -15.31 -20.02
N TYR A 385 16.28 -15.69 -21.19
CA TYR A 385 17.55 -16.37 -21.33
C TYR A 385 18.62 -15.42 -21.84
N VAL A 386 19.76 -15.37 -21.15
CA VAL A 386 20.93 -14.62 -21.54
C VAL A 386 22.04 -15.61 -21.87
N TYR A 387 22.73 -15.40 -22.98
CA TYR A 387 23.85 -16.24 -23.44
C TYR A 387 25.16 -15.49 -23.18
N GLY A 388 26.00 -16.08 -22.35
CA GLY A 388 27.32 -15.56 -22.00
C GLY A 388 28.43 -16.58 -22.28
N PRO A 389 29.70 -16.25 -21.96
CA PRO A 389 30.84 -17.17 -22.14
C PRO A 389 30.69 -18.47 -21.35
N THR A 390 29.92 -18.49 -20.27
CA THR A 390 29.63 -19.63 -19.41
C THR A 390 28.40 -20.45 -19.86
N GLY A 391 27.80 -20.11 -21.01
CA GLY A 391 26.59 -20.74 -21.52
C GLY A 391 25.31 -19.95 -21.28
N ARG A 392 24.17 -20.65 -21.36
CA ARG A 392 22.84 -20.07 -21.13
C ARG A 392 22.58 -19.86 -19.65
N GLN A 393 22.23 -18.66 -19.28
CA GLN A 393 21.74 -18.29 -17.95
C GLN A 393 20.25 -17.94 -18.01
N THR A 394 19.50 -18.35 -16.99
CA THR A 394 18.09 -18.00 -16.82
C THR A 394 18.01 -16.85 -15.82
N LEU A 395 17.35 -15.78 -16.22
CA LEU A 395 17.12 -14.60 -15.37
C LEU A 395 15.61 -14.34 -15.31
N ALA A 396 15.16 -13.81 -14.18
CA ALA A 396 13.80 -13.30 -14.00
C ALA A 396 13.84 -11.78 -13.78
N GLU A 397 12.82 -11.10 -14.25
CA GLU A 397 12.65 -9.65 -14.11
C GLU A 397 11.19 -9.33 -13.85
N GLY A 398 10.90 -8.43 -12.88
CA GLY A 398 9.55 -8.03 -12.51
C GLY A 398 8.90 -8.92 -11.45
N LYS A 399 7.60 -8.72 -11.19
CA LYS A 399 6.88 -9.35 -10.08
C LYS A 399 6.58 -10.82 -10.33
N ASP A 400 6.95 -11.66 -9.38
CA ASP A 400 6.55 -13.08 -9.39
C ASP A 400 5.10 -13.21 -8.89
N LEU A 401 4.20 -13.67 -9.77
CA LEU A 401 2.80 -13.97 -9.45
C LEU A 401 2.53 -15.47 -9.33
N THR A 402 3.55 -16.32 -9.46
CA THR A 402 3.37 -17.78 -9.46
C THR A 402 2.88 -18.35 -8.13
N GLN A 403 3.00 -17.57 -7.06
CA GLN A 403 2.51 -17.94 -5.72
C GLN A 403 1.08 -17.46 -5.44
N ILE A 404 0.47 -16.68 -6.34
CA ILE A 404 -0.89 -16.14 -6.16
C ILE A 404 -1.89 -17.30 -6.07
N LYS A 405 -2.67 -17.30 -5.00
CA LYS A 405 -3.72 -18.29 -4.73
C LYS A 405 -5.12 -17.78 -5.04
N TYR A 406 -5.28 -16.45 -5.00
CA TYR A 406 -6.57 -15.80 -5.19
C TYR A 406 -6.42 -14.57 -6.08
N ILE A 407 -7.34 -14.43 -7.04
CA ILE A 407 -7.54 -13.19 -7.81
C ILE A 407 -8.88 -12.61 -7.39
N VAL A 408 -8.91 -11.34 -7.02
CA VAL A 408 -10.12 -10.64 -6.58
C VAL A 408 -10.45 -9.56 -7.60
N GLY A 409 -11.64 -9.62 -8.18
CA GLY A 409 -12.17 -8.58 -9.06
C GLY A 409 -12.94 -7.53 -8.26
N THR A 410 -12.59 -6.25 -8.46
CA THR A 410 -13.33 -5.09 -7.98
C THR A 410 -13.45 -4.04 -9.08
N GLY A 411 -13.99 -2.87 -8.78
CA GLY A 411 -14.32 -1.87 -9.80
C GLY A 411 -15.65 -2.14 -10.48
N GLY A 412 -16.17 -1.11 -11.17
CA GLY A 412 -17.52 -1.17 -11.73
C GLY A 412 -17.74 -2.28 -12.76
N ALA A 413 -16.71 -2.66 -13.51
CA ALA A 413 -16.79 -3.74 -14.49
C ALA A 413 -16.75 -5.12 -13.80
N LEU A 414 -15.71 -5.43 -13.03
CA LEU A 414 -15.53 -6.75 -12.46
C LEU A 414 -16.47 -7.08 -11.28
N THR A 415 -17.26 -6.13 -10.82
CA THR A 415 -18.32 -6.38 -9.82
C THR A 415 -19.69 -6.63 -10.44
N ARG A 416 -19.95 -6.17 -11.65
CA ARG A 416 -21.30 -6.11 -12.22
C ARG A 416 -21.49 -6.84 -13.55
N LEU A 417 -20.42 -7.07 -14.32
CA LEU A 417 -20.53 -7.78 -15.59
C LEU A 417 -20.91 -9.25 -15.38
N PRO A 418 -21.76 -9.82 -16.22
CA PRO A 418 -22.19 -11.22 -16.13
C PRO A 418 -21.03 -12.22 -16.13
N HIS A 419 -20.09 -12.10 -17.10
CA HIS A 419 -19.00 -13.05 -17.31
C HIS A 419 -17.67 -12.58 -16.68
N ARG A 420 -17.73 -11.81 -15.58
CA ARG A 420 -16.55 -11.27 -14.87
C ARG A 420 -15.61 -12.33 -14.33
N VAL A 421 -16.14 -13.49 -13.93
CA VAL A 421 -15.33 -14.60 -13.41
C VAL A 421 -14.53 -15.24 -14.54
N GLU A 422 -15.20 -15.55 -15.64
CA GLU A 422 -14.60 -16.12 -16.85
C GLU A 422 -13.50 -15.21 -17.41
N ILE A 423 -13.73 -13.90 -17.42
CA ILE A 423 -12.72 -12.90 -17.83
C ILE A 423 -11.45 -13.02 -16.98
N MET A 424 -11.58 -13.18 -15.67
CA MET A 424 -10.43 -13.32 -14.78
C MET A 424 -9.76 -14.69 -14.86
N GLU A 425 -10.51 -15.75 -15.20
CA GLU A 425 -9.95 -17.09 -15.41
C GLU A 425 -9.02 -17.16 -16.64
N GLU A 426 -9.23 -16.30 -17.65
CA GLU A 426 -8.35 -16.24 -18.83
C GLU A 426 -6.92 -15.79 -18.48
N ILE A 427 -6.71 -15.06 -17.37
CA ILE A 427 -5.37 -14.61 -16.93
C ILE A 427 -4.39 -15.79 -16.82
N ALA A 428 -4.80 -16.86 -16.14
CA ALA A 428 -3.93 -18.02 -15.91
C ALA A 428 -3.64 -18.80 -17.20
N LYS A 429 -4.54 -18.70 -18.19
CA LYS A 429 -4.41 -19.35 -19.50
C LYS A 429 -3.53 -18.58 -20.49
N ASP A 430 -3.37 -17.26 -20.29
CA ASP A 430 -2.59 -16.37 -21.19
C ASP A 430 -1.07 -16.50 -20.98
N ASN A 431 -0.56 -17.71 -20.79
CA ASN A 431 0.87 -17.99 -20.64
C ASN A 431 1.34 -19.15 -21.51
N GLU A 432 0.99 -19.13 -22.80
CA GLU A 432 1.32 -20.20 -23.77
C GLU A 432 2.82 -20.53 -23.83
N THR A 433 3.68 -19.55 -23.64
CA THR A 433 5.14 -19.73 -23.71
C THR A 433 5.74 -20.25 -22.39
N GLY A 434 5.01 -20.16 -21.28
CA GLY A 434 5.52 -20.44 -19.92
C GLY A 434 6.63 -19.48 -19.46
N MET A 435 6.83 -18.35 -20.17
CA MET A 435 7.90 -17.39 -19.87
C MET A 435 7.43 -16.26 -18.97
N LYS A 436 6.13 -16.08 -18.79
CA LYS A 436 5.56 -15.07 -17.90
C LYS A 436 5.40 -15.63 -16.49
N LEU A 437 5.68 -14.83 -15.47
CA LEU A 437 5.52 -15.20 -14.06
C LEU A 437 4.07 -14.99 -13.61
N TYR A 438 3.13 -15.63 -14.27
CA TYR A 438 1.68 -15.50 -14.06
C TYR A 438 1.16 -16.36 -12.91
N PRO A 439 -0.04 -16.05 -12.40
CA PRO A 439 -0.75 -16.92 -11.48
C PRO A 439 -0.93 -18.34 -12.06
N PRO A 440 -0.90 -19.38 -11.21
CA PRO A 440 -1.12 -20.75 -11.68
C PRO A 440 -2.58 -20.98 -12.10
N GLU A 441 -2.83 -21.98 -12.94
CA GLU A 441 -4.21 -22.37 -13.34
C GLU A 441 -5.12 -22.77 -12.15
N SER A 442 -4.51 -23.15 -11.03
CA SER A 442 -5.25 -23.49 -9.80
C SER A 442 -5.72 -22.28 -8.99
N VAL A 443 -5.44 -21.05 -9.45
CA VAL A 443 -5.85 -19.82 -8.79
C VAL A 443 -7.37 -19.76 -8.66
N LYS A 444 -7.85 -19.26 -7.52
CA LYS A 444 -9.29 -19.09 -7.25
C LYS A 444 -9.71 -17.65 -7.54
N ILE A 445 -10.81 -17.51 -8.25
CA ILE A 445 -11.38 -16.20 -8.56
C ILE A 445 -12.42 -15.82 -7.50
N LEU A 446 -12.29 -14.62 -6.98
CA LEU A 446 -13.22 -13.99 -6.03
C LEU A 446 -13.73 -12.67 -6.61
N VAL A 447 -14.91 -12.24 -6.18
CA VAL A 447 -15.52 -10.98 -6.62
C VAL A 447 -15.97 -10.18 -5.41
N ASP A 448 -15.64 -8.91 -5.38
CA ASP A 448 -16.18 -7.92 -4.44
C ASP A 448 -17.64 -7.60 -4.80
N ASN A 449 -18.57 -8.51 -4.42
CA ASN A 449 -19.96 -8.44 -4.84
C ASN A 449 -20.70 -7.20 -4.37
N ASP A 450 -20.30 -6.65 -3.22
CA ASP A 450 -20.90 -5.43 -2.65
C ASP A 450 -20.23 -4.15 -3.17
N TYR A 451 -19.12 -4.26 -3.89
CA TYR A 451 -18.31 -3.12 -4.36
C TYR A 451 -17.91 -2.18 -3.22
N ILE A 452 -17.25 -2.73 -2.21
CA ILE A 452 -16.89 -2.02 -0.98
C ILE A 452 -15.39 -2.11 -0.61
N MET A 453 -14.54 -2.73 -1.44
CA MET A 453 -13.12 -2.92 -1.10
C MET A 453 -12.40 -1.61 -0.78
N ALA A 454 -12.63 -0.54 -1.53
CA ALA A 454 -12.02 0.75 -1.22
C ALA A 454 -12.48 1.30 0.15
N SER A 455 -13.78 1.20 0.43
CA SER A 455 -14.34 1.58 1.73
C SER A 455 -13.77 0.73 2.87
N LEU A 456 -13.65 -0.59 2.67
CA LEU A 456 -13.08 -1.48 3.69
C LEU A 456 -11.59 -1.24 3.92
N GLY A 457 -10.86 -0.82 2.91
CA GLY A 457 -9.45 -0.42 3.07
C GLY A 457 -9.26 0.75 4.02
N VAL A 458 -10.14 1.77 3.94
CA VAL A 458 -10.13 2.89 4.90
C VAL A 458 -10.63 2.41 6.26
N LEU A 459 -11.76 1.71 6.30
CA LEU A 459 -12.39 1.20 7.50
C LEU A 459 -11.44 0.31 8.32
N SER A 460 -10.55 -0.44 7.65
CA SER A 460 -9.59 -1.32 8.30
C SER A 460 -8.57 -0.60 9.20
N LYS A 461 -8.42 0.71 9.07
CA LYS A 461 -7.52 1.52 9.90
C LYS A 461 -8.07 1.74 11.31
N THR A 462 -9.39 1.79 11.47
CA THR A 462 -10.08 2.02 12.75
C THR A 462 -10.89 0.81 13.21
N HIS A 463 -11.51 0.08 12.27
CA HIS A 463 -12.41 -1.07 12.54
C HIS A 463 -11.96 -2.32 11.80
N ARG A 464 -10.71 -2.76 12.06
CA ARG A 464 -10.07 -3.84 11.32
C ARG A 464 -10.89 -5.15 11.32
N GLN A 465 -11.38 -5.59 12.47
CA GLN A 465 -12.17 -6.84 12.57
C GLN A 465 -13.52 -6.73 11.86
N GLY A 466 -14.18 -5.57 11.97
CA GLY A 466 -15.40 -5.28 11.23
C GLY A 466 -15.17 -5.34 9.72
N ALA A 467 -14.08 -4.75 9.24
CA ALA A 467 -13.70 -4.77 7.83
C ALA A 467 -13.44 -6.21 7.32
N ILE A 468 -12.74 -7.06 8.08
CA ILE A 468 -12.52 -8.48 7.72
C ILE A 468 -13.83 -9.22 7.59
N LYS A 469 -14.75 -9.08 8.57
CA LYS A 469 -16.05 -9.75 8.55
C LYS A 469 -16.93 -9.28 7.39
N LEU A 470 -16.91 -7.99 7.06
CA LEU A 470 -17.64 -7.43 5.91
C LEU A 470 -17.04 -7.91 4.58
N LEU A 471 -15.70 -7.93 4.48
CA LEU A 471 -15.02 -8.45 3.31
C LEU A 471 -15.31 -9.93 3.08
N ALA A 472 -15.34 -10.74 4.16
CA ALA A 472 -15.75 -12.14 4.11
C ALA A 472 -17.15 -12.32 3.50
N LYS A 473 -18.09 -11.44 3.86
CA LYS A 473 -19.46 -11.44 3.30
C LYS A 473 -19.48 -11.04 1.83
N SER A 474 -18.79 -9.96 1.45
CA SER A 474 -18.72 -9.50 0.06
C SER A 474 -18.09 -10.54 -0.86
N LEU A 475 -17.05 -11.24 -0.39
CA LEU A 475 -16.36 -12.30 -1.15
C LEU A 475 -17.04 -13.68 -1.05
N HIS A 476 -18.10 -13.83 -0.26
CA HIS A 476 -18.79 -15.10 0.01
C HIS A 476 -17.85 -16.21 0.49
N MET A 477 -16.91 -15.88 1.40
CA MET A 477 -15.96 -16.82 1.97
C MET A 477 -15.70 -16.54 3.45
N GLU A 478 -15.20 -17.53 4.18
CA GLU A 478 -14.71 -17.30 5.55
C GLU A 478 -13.31 -16.67 5.50
N LEU A 479 -13.13 -15.60 6.25
CA LEU A 479 -11.84 -14.94 6.46
C LEU A 479 -11.49 -14.96 7.94
N LYS A 480 -10.25 -15.33 8.24
CA LYS A 480 -9.66 -15.22 9.58
C LYS A 480 -8.23 -14.76 9.43
N GLU A 481 -7.82 -13.82 10.25
CA GLU A 481 -6.42 -13.41 10.28
C GLU A 481 -5.52 -14.59 10.66
N ASN A 482 -4.40 -14.71 9.99
CA ASN A 482 -3.41 -15.71 10.32
C ASN A 482 -2.85 -15.44 11.73
N GLU A 483 -2.69 -16.49 12.54
CA GLU A 483 -2.16 -16.38 13.91
C GLU A 483 -0.82 -15.64 13.97
N HIS A 484 0.01 -15.80 12.96
CA HIS A 484 1.29 -15.10 12.86
C HIS A 484 1.13 -13.57 12.75
N VAL A 485 0.10 -13.08 12.05
CA VAL A 485 -0.19 -11.65 11.93
C VAL A 485 -0.71 -11.10 13.26
N VAL A 486 -1.59 -11.84 13.92
CA VAL A 486 -2.13 -11.49 15.24
C VAL A 486 -1.00 -11.38 16.27
N ASN A 487 -0.08 -12.35 16.30
CA ASN A 487 1.06 -12.36 17.20
C ASN A 487 2.03 -11.20 16.90
N LYS A 488 2.28 -10.88 15.64
CA LYS A 488 3.11 -9.73 15.23
C LYS A 488 2.48 -8.40 15.66
N ALA A 489 1.17 -8.25 15.49
CA ALA A 489 0.44 -7.05 15.90
C ALA A 489 0.50 -6.85 17.42
N ALA A 490 0.24 -7.89 18.20
CA ALA A 490 0.34 -7.87 19.65
C ALA A 490 1.77 -7.55 20.14
N PHE A 491 2.79 -8.08 19.48
CA PHE A 491 4.19 -7.78 19.77
C PHE A 491 4.54 -6.31 19.46
N ILE A 492 4.08 -5.76 18.33
CA ILE A 492 4.28 -4.36 17.99
C ILE A 492 3.57 -3.44 18.99
N GLU A 493 2.36 -3.77 19.39
CA GLU A 493 1.60 -3.01 20.38
C GLU A 493 2.30 -2.99 21.75
N GLU A 494 2.84 -4.13 22.17
CA GLU A 494 3.62 -4.20 23.42
C GLU A 494 4.93 -3.42 23.32
N LEU A 495 5.64 -3.46 22.17
CA LEU A 495 6.82 -2.62 21.94
C LEU A 495 6.48 -1.13 21.98
N GLN A 496 5.36 -0.72 21.39
CA GLN A 496 4.90 0.68 21.43
C GLN A 496 4.56 1.10 22.87
N ARG A 497 3.90 0.23 23.63
CA ARG A 497 3.59 0.46 25.05
C ARG A 497 4.85 0.61 25.89
N LEU A 498 5.84 -0.24 25.69
CA LEU A 498 7.13 -0.17 26.38
C LEU A 498 7.90 1.10 26.01
N SER A 499 7.90 1.46 24.73
CA SER A 499 8.51 2.71 24.24
C SER A 499 7.83 3.95 24.83
N ALA A 500 6.50 3.98 24.90
CA ALA A 500 5.75 5.07 25.50
C ALA A 500 6.02 5.17 27.02
N ALA A 501 6.05 4.04 27.72
CA ALA A 501 6.37 4.00 29.15
C ALA A 501 7.81 4.48 29.44
N ARG A 502 8.77 4.13 28.57
CA ARG A 502 10.16 4.61 28.67
C ARG A 502 10.21 6.12 28.47
N LYS A 503 9.54 6.64 27.44
CA LYS A 503 9.50 8.08 27.16
C LYS A 503 8.87 8.89 28.31
N ALA A 504 7.77 8.39 28.89
CA ALA A 504 7.14 9.00 30.05
C ALA A 504 8.09 9.04 31.28
N LYS A 505 8.86 7.95 31.49
CA LYS A 505 9.87 7.89 32.56
C LYS A 505 11.05 8.83 32.32
N GLU A 506 11.46 9.00 31.07
CA GLU A 506 12.50 9.98 30.68
C GLU A 506 12.02 11.42 30.95
N GLU A 507 10.76 11.74 30.59
CA GLU A 507 10.14 13.04 30.85
C GLU A 507 9.99 13.32 32.35
N GLU A 508 9.60 12.33 33.15
CA GLU A 508 9.51 12.43 34.61
C GLU A 508 10.90 12.68 35.24
N THR A 509 11.93 11.95 34.77
CA THR A 509 13.31 12.12 35.20
C THR A 509 13.84 13.51 34.86
N GLN A 510 13.57 14.00 33.65
CA GLN A 510 13.97 15.32 33.20
C GLN A 510 13.32 16.42 34.06
N LYS A 511 12.03 16.28 34.33
CA LYS A 511 11.29 17.20 35.20
C LYS A 511 11.87 17.22 36.62
N HIS A 512 12.23 16.06 37.17
CA HIS A 512 12.85 15.97 38.49
C HIS A 512 14.24 16.63 38.53
N ILE A 513 15.01 16.50 37.45
CA ILE A 513 16.30 17.19 37.31
C ILE A 513 16.10 18.71 37.33
N GLU A 514 15.14 19.22 36.59
CA GLU A 514 14.81 20.66 36.53
C GLU A 514 14.36 21.19 37.88
N GLU A 515 13.55 20.44 38.63
CA GLU A 515 13.13 20.80 39.99
C GLU A 515 14.31 20.86 40.96
N MET A 516 15.24 19.90 40.90
CA MET A 516 16.44 19.87 41.76
C MET A 516 17.42 21.01 41.43
N GLU A 517 17.62 21.32 40.15
CA GLU A 517 18.41 22.49 39.73
C GLU A 517 17.80 23.81 40.20
N ALA A 518 16.46 23.95 40.12
CA ALA A 518 15.75 25.11 40.65
C ALA A 518 15.91 25.27 42.17
N MET A 519 16.17 24.18 42.90
CA MET A 519 16.50 24.19 44.31
C MET A 519 18.00 24.48 44.61
N GLY A 520 18.82 24.65 43.54
CA GLY A 520 20.24 25.02 43.68
C GLY A 520 21.23 23.84 43.75
N TYR A 521 20.79 22.63 43.39
CA TYR A 521 21.68 21.48 43.32
C TYR A 521 22.45 21.46 42.01
N ASP A 522 23.76 21.22 42.07
CA ASP A 522 24.58 20.96 40.87
C ASP A 522 24.45 19.49 40.45
N LEU A 523 23.82 19.25 39.31
CA LEU A 523 23.58 17.91 38.78
C LEU A 523 24.36 17.62 37.50
N THR A 524 25.45 18.36 37.25
CA THR A 524 26.28 18.24 36.05
C THR A 524 26.76 16.80 35.84
N ASP A 525 27.39 16.22 36.84
CA ASP A 525 27.88 14.84 36.78
C ASP A 525 26.77 13.80 36.61
N TYR A 526 25.59 14.05 37.16
CA TYR A 526 24.42 13.17 37.01
C TYR A 526 23.83 13.23 35.60
N LYS A 527 23.79 14.43 35.01
CA LYS A 527 23.35 14.61 33.63
C LYS A 527 24.30 13.95 32.63
N GLU A 528 25.60 14.04 32.86
CA GLU A 528 26.61 13.37 32.05
C GLU A 528 26.45 11.83 32.14
N ALA A 529 26.34 11.29 33.36
CA ALA A 529 26.10 9.86 33.57
C ALA A 529 24.75 9.37 33.00
N LEU A 530 23.72 10.22 33.03
CA LEU A 530 22.41 9.91 32.43
C LEU A 530 22.49 9.94 30.91
N ALA A 531 23.22 10.90 30.33
CA ALA A 531 23.43 11.00 28.88
C ALA A 531 24.23 9.79 28.35
N GLU A 532 25.23 9.31 29.09
CA GLU A 532 25.95 8.06 28.79
C GLU A 532 25.01 6.85 28.82
N LYS A 533 24.13 6.73 29.82
CA LYS A 533 23.15 5.64 29.91
C LYS A 533 22.07 5.70 28.82
N ILE A 534 21.58 6.88 28.49
CA ILE A 534 20.58 7.10 27.42
C ILE A 534 21.24 6.93 26.04
N GLY A 535 22.49 7.36 25.88
CA GLY A 535 23.29 7.17 24.68
C GLY A 535 23.68 5.70 24.40
N GLY A 536 23.80 4.85 25.42
CA GLY A 536 24.19 3.45 25.30
C GLY A 536 23.11 2.48 24.81
N ALA A 537 21.84 2.86 24.85
CA ALA A 537 20.71 2.07 24.32
C ALA A 537 20.40 2.32 22.83
N THR A 538 21.28 2.78 22.11
CA THR A 538 21.25 3.55 20.98
C THR A 538 21.13 2.90 19.62
N LYS A 539 22.09 2.95 18.88
CA LYS A 539 22.09 2.51 17.47
C LYS A 539 22.11 1.00 17.34
N GLU A 540 22.82 0.30 18.21
CA GLU A 540 23.00 -1.16 18.12
C GLU A 540 21.78 -1.94 18.57
N GLU A 541 21.07 -1.50 19.60
CA GLU A 541 19.80 -2.14 20.01
C GLU A 541 18.64 -1.83 19.05
N VAL A 542 18.58 -0.62 18.48
CA VAL A 542 17.60 -0.28 17.44
C VAL A 542 17.94 -0.96 16.11
N GLU A 543 19.23 -1.12 15.77
CA GLU A 543 19.67 -1.90 14.62
C GLU A 543 19.51 -3.42 14.87
N ALA A 544 19.71 -3.91 16.08
CA ALA A 544 19.43 -5.30 16.43
C ALA A 544 17.93 -5.60 16.39
N ALA A 545 17.07 -4.75 16.94
CA ALA A 545 15.62 -4.89 16.83
C ALA A 545 15.11 -4.68 15.39
N ARG A 546 15.73 -3.78 14.62
CA ARG A 546 15.47 -3.65 13.16
C ARG A 546 16.02 -4.85 12.38
N ALA A 547 17.19 -5.37 12.73
CA ALA A 547 17.76 -6.57 12.12
C ALA A 547 16.95 -7.83 12.47
N GLU A 548 16.44 -7.95 13.70
CA GLU A 548 15.54 -9.05 14.08
C GLU A 548 14.17 -8.94 13.40
N ALA A 549 13.61 -7.76 13.23
CA ALA A 549 12.40 -7.56 12.44
C ALA A 549 12.61 -7.89 10.96
N LEU A 550 13.80 -7.60 10.39
CA LEU A 550 14.19 -7.95 9.01
C LEU A 550 14.60 -9.43 8.87
N VAL A 551 15.19 -10.03 9.91
CA VAL A 551 15.57 -11.45 9.94
C VAL A 551 14.35 -12.33 10.16
N SER A 552 13.32 -11.87 10.88
CA SER A 552 12.07 -12.63 11.03
C SER A 552 11.34 -12.80 9.69
N ASP A 553 11.44 -11.85 8.76
CA ASP A 553 10.89 -12.01 7.41
C ASP A 553 11.68 -12.98 6.51
N ARG A 554 12.97 -13.20 6.77
CA ARG A 554 13.81 -14.14 6.00
C ARG A 554 14.04 -15.51 6.66
N SER A 555 13.91 -15.62 7.99
CA SER A 555 14.23 -16.85 8.72
C SER A 555 13.04 -17.79 8.89
N VAL A 556 11.81 -17.36 8.65
CA VAL A 556 10.60 -18.19 8.73
C VAL A 556 10.60 -19.34 7.70
N LYS A 557 11.44 -19.27 6.66
CA LYS A 557 11.58 -20.38 5.67
C LYS A 557 12.68 -21.40 5.97
N LYS A 558 13.45 -21.28 7.04
CA LYS A 558 14.55 -22.22 7.36
C LYS A 558 14.44 -23.00 8.67
N GLY A 559 13.32 -22.99 9.33
CA GLY A 559 13.14 -23.77 10.55
C GLY A 559 11.70 -23.76 11.01
N ALA A 560 10.95 -24.79 10.69
CA ALA A 560 9.65 -25.06 11.28
C ALA A 560 9.70 -25.31 12.81
N ASP A 561 10.86 -25.10 13.47
CA ASP A 561 11.12 -25.48 14.85
C ASP A 561 11.54 -24.32 15.77
N LEU A 562 11.40 -23.05 15.36
CA LEU A 562 11.64 -21.90 16.23
C LEU A 562 10.36 -21.08 16.43
N ILE A 563 9.36 -21.70 17.06
CA ILE A 563 8.27 -20.97 17.69
C ILE A 563 8.79 -20.47 19.03
N VAL A 564 9.29 -19.24 19.08
CA VAL A 564 9.49 -18.53 20.34
C VAL A 564 8.09 -18.14 20.82
N ASN A 565 7.59 -18.81 21.85
CA ASN A 565 6.32 -18.45 22.45
C ASN A 565 6.44 -17.13 23.24
N ALA A 566 5.31 -16.50 23.56
CA ALA A 566 5.28 -15.21 24.26
C ALA A 566 6.00 -15.25 25.64
N GLU A 567 6.07 -16.41 26.28
CA GLU A 567 6.78 -16.61 27.56
C GLU A 567 8.30 -16.61 27.37
N GLU A 568 8.83 -17.14 26.28
CA GLU A 568 10.25 -17.07 25.95
C GLU A 568 10.68 -15.64 25.58
N ALA A 569 9.85 -14.90 24.83
CA ALA A 569 10.10 -13.49 24.53
C ALA A 569 10.11 -12.62 25.80
N GLN A 570 9.21 -12.87 26.76
CA GLN A 570 9.21 -12.23 28.07
C GLN A 570 10.42 -12.64 28.91
N SER A 571 10.88 -13.89 28.84
CA SER A 571 12.08 -14.38 29.51
C SER A 571 13.35 -13.74 28.95
N ILE A 572 13.42 -13.50 27.65
CA ILE A 572 14.54 -12.81 26.98
C ILE A 572 14.53 -11.32 27.31
N ALA A 573 13.38 -10.67 27.35
CA ALA A 573 13.25 -9.27 27.77
C ALA A 573 13.57 -9.06 29.25
N ALA A 574 13.23 -10.02 30.14
CA ALA A 574 13.57 -9.98 31.56
C ALA A 574 15.08 -10.20 31.81
N LYS A 575 15.73 -11.01 30.97
CA LYS A 575 17.18 -11.28 31.06
C LYS A 575 18.05 -10.17 30.49
N ALA A 576 17.53 -9.36 29.57
CA ALA A 576 18.22 -8.17 29.07
C ALA A 576 18.31 -7.02 30.09
N GLN A 577 17.68 -7.20 31.27
CA GLN A 577 17.80 -6.29 32.43
C GLN A 577 18.87 -6.73 33.42
N ASP A 578 19.57 -7.83 33.16
CA ASP A 578 20.63 -8.36 34.04
C ASP A 578 21.99 -7.92 33.46
N ASP A 579 22.76 -7.17 34.24
CA ASP A 579 24.04 -6.57 33.82
C ASP A 579 25.14 -7.60 33.42
N ASP A 580 24.87 -8.91 33.59
CA ASP A 580 25.76 -10.03 33.20
C ASP A 580 25.31 -10.76 31.92
N TYR A 581 24.31 -10.23 31.17
CA TYR A 581 23.82 -10.87 29.95
C TYR A 581 24.75 -10.66 28.77
N ASP A 582 25.38 -11.72 28.27
CA ASP A 582 26.20 -11.74 27.06
C ASP A 582 25.38 -12.25 25.86
N PRO A 583 24.96 -11.36 24.94
CA PRO A 583 24.21 -11.76 23.73
C PRO A 583 24.95 -12.73 22.80
N ALA A 584 26.30 -12.74 22.86
CA ALA A 584 27.12 -13.64 22.06
C ALA A 584 26.94 -15.13 22.43
N GLN A 585 26.62 -15.43 23.70
CA GLN A 585 26.37 -16.81 24.14
C GLN A 585 25.03 -17.35 23.60
N HIS A 586 24.05 -16.49 23.35
CA HIS A 586 22.75 -16.92 22.82
C HIS A 586 22.80 -17.20 21.31
N VAL A 587 23.61 -16.43 20.56
CA VAL A 587 23.85 -16.69 19.12
C VAL A 587 24.60 -18.00 18.92
N MET A 588 25.40 -18.44 19.90
CA MET A 588 26.10 -19.72 19.84
C MET A 588 25.16 -20.93 19.99
N ARG A 589 24.08 -20.83 20.79
CA ARG A 589 23.06 -21.87 20.88
C ARG A 589 22.28 -22.08 19.57
N ALA A 590 22.12 -21.04 18.77
CA ALA A 590 21.48 -21.11 17.47
C ALA A 590 22.31 -21.86 16.41
N CYS A 591 23.62 -22.06 16.64
CA CYS A 591 24.46 -22.85 15.76
C CYS A 591 24.42 -24.37 16.07
N GLY A 592 23.72 -24.80 17.13
CA GLY A 592 23.57 -26.17 17.58
C GLY A 592 24.90 -26.79 18.05
N GLU A 593 24.97 -27.21 19.28
CA GLU A 593 26.05 -28.09 19.79
C GLU A 593 25.56 -29.55 19.71
N VAL A 594 26.34 -30.41 19.08
CA VAL A 594 26.20 -31.86 19.19
C VAL A 594 27.44 -32.37 19.90
N ASP A 595 27.26 -33.00 21.05
CA ASP A 595 28.33 -33.55 21.90
C ASP A 595 29.40 -32.51 22.33
N GLY A 596 28.98 -31.27 22.66
CA GLY A 596 29.89 -30.21 23.10
C GLY A 596 30.77 -29.61 22.01
N ARG A 597 30.41 -29.83 20.73
CA ARG A 597 31.08 -29.23 19.58
C ARG A 597 30.07 -28.50 18.67
N PRO A 598 30.45 -27.34 18.11
CA PRO A 598 29.57 -26.60 17.25
C PRO A 598 29.26 -27.38 15.95
N ASN A 599 28.00 -27.52 15.62
CA ASN A 599 27.55 -28.16 14.38
C ASN A 599 27.70 -27.18 13.20
N CYS A 600 28.93 -26.91 12.81
CA CYS A 600 29.24 -26.15 11.60
C CYS A 600 30.01 -27.04 10.62
N ASN A 601 29.90 -26.81 9.35
CA ASN A 601 30.58 -27.58 8.28
C ASN A 601 32.10 -27.40 8.22
N HIS A 602 32.71 -26.87 9.28
CA HIS A 602 34.16 -26.74 9.54
C HIS A 602 35.02 -26.12 8.41
N GLU A 603 34.45 -25.39 7.49
CA GLU A 603 35.23 -24.56 6.58
C GLU A 603 35.64 -23.24 7.27
N CYS A 604 36.43 -23.36 8.35
CA CYS A 604 36.88 -22.23 9.19
C CYS A 604 37.62 -21.14 8.40
N TRP A 605 38.19 -21.49 7.24
CA TRP A 605 38.83 -20.53 6.33
C TRP A 605 37.82 -19.61 5.61
N ALA A 606 36.58 -20.05 5.41
CA ALA A 606 35.51 -19.28 4.79
C ALA A 606 34.65 -18.52 5.82
N CYS A 607 34.85 -18.78 7.12
CA CYS A 607 34.04 -18.18 8.17
C CYS A 607 34.41 -16.71 8.38
N MET A 608 33.48 -15.81 8.12
CA MET A 608 33.67 -14.36 8.31
C MET A 608 33.58 -13.91 9.78
N ARG A 609 33.25 -14.79 10.74
CA ARG A 609 33.16 -14.45 12.16
C ARG A 609 34.55 -14.36 12.78
N THR A 610 34.98 -13.14 13.11
CA THR A 610 36.32 -12.85 13.67
C THR A 610 36.50 -13.32 15.11
N HIS A 611 35.42 -13.55 15.85
CA HIS A 611 35.45 -13.87 17.30
C HIS A 611 34.86 -15.27 17.63
N CYS A 612 34.87 -16.21 16.67
CA CYS A 612 34.45 -17.58 16.95
C CYS A 612 35.52 -18.29 17.83
N PRO A 613 35.18 -18.74 19.04
CA PRO A 613 36.14 -19.41 19.93
C PRO A 613 36.63 -20.77 19.41
N TYR A 614 35.91 -21.36 18.46
CA TYR A 614 36.25 -22.64 17.80
C TYR A 614 36.91 -22.45 16.43
N ARG A 615 37.22 -21.21 16.03
CA ARG A 615 37.88 -20.96 14.74
C ARG A 615 39.28 -21.49 14.75
N ASP A 616 39.59 -22.47 13.90
CA ASP A 616 40.96 -22.88 13.63
C ASP A 616 41.72 -21.75 12.89
N LYS A 617 42.60 -21.06 13.61
CA LYS A 617 43.41 -19.96 13.06
C LYS A 617 44.40 -20.43 12.00
N ASN A 618 44.63 -21.73 11.88
CA ASN A 618 45.56 -22.34 10.92
C ASN A 618 44.87 -22.97 9.73
N ALA A 619 43.53 -22.93 9.67
CA ALA A 619 42.77 -23.47 8.55
C ALA A 619 43.10 -22.69 7.26
N LYS A 620 43.68 -23.38 6.27
CA LYS A 620 43.99 -22.84 4.94
C LYS A 620 42.94 -23.32 3.94
N ARG A 621 42.69 -22.49 2.94
CA ARG A 621 41.83 -22.83 1.81
C ARG A 621 42.44 -24.07 1.09
N PRO A 622 41.67 -25.11 0.79
CA PRO A 622 42.14 -26.24 -0.02
C PRO A 622 42.54 -25.75 -1.41
N GLU A 623 43.67 -26.17 -1.91
CA GLU A 623 44.11 -25.87 -3.27
C GLU A 623 43.13 -26.56 -4.24
N GLY A 624 42.39 -25.76 -5.02
CA GLY A 624 41.47 -26.25 -6.06
C GLY A 624 39.97 -26.01 -5.86
N ARG A 625 39.55 -25.21 -4.89
CA ARG A 625 38.16 -24.71 -4.76
C ARG A 625 38.06 -23.20 -4.70
#